data_82e0167514ca640ab43ce1eb1c7f3a5a
#
_entry.id   82e0167514ca640ab43ce1eb1c7f3a5a
#
_cell.length_a   1.000
_cell.length_b   1.000
_cell.length_c   1.000
_cell.angle_alpha   90.00
_cell.angle_beta   90.00
_cell.angle_gamma   90.00
#
_symmetry.space_group_name_H-M   'P 1'
#
loop_
_entity.id
_entity.type
_entity.pdbx_description
1 polymer ?
#
loop_
_entity_poly.entity_id
_entity_poly.type
_entity_poly.pdbx_seq_one_letter_code
_entity_poly.pdbx_strand_id
1 'polypeptide(L)'
;MRWVGFAILVYVVMLLQTTVGKLLTFAFESVGVIGPDLSAIVAVFLALRVRELNDVVIAAWVLGLGVDLGSAGGAGEMTVVGPMSLAYVLAVAAVFRMREAFFRDRIMTQAILALVFCLLAHGTWVTAQSLLGRADTSWSDYGATLRQAAALACYTGVLMPLGYRLLLKCERWFVAVQAGRARRGRMMR
;
A
#
# COMPACT_ATOMS: atom_id res chain seq x y z
N MET A 1 6.94 -16.81 2.20
CA MET A 1 7.39 -15.66 1.37
C MET A 1 8.90 -15.71 1.16
N ARG A 2 9.44 -15.18 0.05
CA ARG A 2 10.89 -15.08 -0.19
C ARG A 2 11.37 -13.71 0.30
N TRP A 3 11.84 -13.62 1.52
CA TRP A 3 12.12 -12.35 2.20
C TRP A 3 13.23 -11.51 1.52
N VAL A 4 14.26 -12.16 0.96
CA VAL A 4 15.33 -11.45 0.22
C VAL A 4 14.76 -10.76 -1.04
N GLY A 5 13.96 -11.47 -1.83
CA GLY A 5 13.31 -10.89 -3.00
C GLY A 5 12.34 -9.77 -2.63
N PHE A 6 11.63 -9.93 -1.50
CA PHE A 6 10.75 -8.89 -0.96
C PHE A 6 11.53 -7.64 -0.52
N ALA A 7 12.67 -7.81 0.18
CA ALA A 7 13.50 -6.67 0.58
C ALA A 7 14.01 -5.87 -0.62
N ILE A 8 14.43 -6.56 -1.69
CA ILE A 8 14.82 -5.91 -2.96
C ILE A 8 13.62 -5.15 -3.56
N LEU A 9 12.43 -5.77 -3.56
CA LEU A 9 11.20 -5.14 -4.05
C LEU A 9 10.87 -3.86 -3.28
N VAL A 10 10.91 -3.92 -1.93
CA VAL A 10 10.69 -2.75 -1.06
C VAL A 10 11.66 -1.63 -1.40
N TYR A 11 12.95 -1.95 -1.51
CA TYR A 11 13.98 -0.96 -1.85
C TYR A 11 13.70 -0.31 -3.22
N VAL A 12 13.40 -1.11 -4.24
CA VAL A 12 13.06 -0.60 -5.58
C VAL A 12 11.81 0.26 -5.55
N VAL A 13 10.77 -0.16 -4.82
CA VAL A 13 9.52 0.61 -4.69
C VAL A 13 9.76 1.94 -4.02
N MET A 14 10.56 1.99 -2.94
CA MET A 14 10.90 3.24 -2.26
C MET A 14 11.70 4.18 -3.17
N LEU A 15 12.66 3.66 -3.95
CA LEU A 15 13.35 4.44 -4.98
C LEU A 15 12.39 4.97 -6.06
N LEU A 16 11.48 4.14 -6.54
CA LEU A 16 10.49 4.55 -7.53
C LEU A 16 9.52 5.58 -6.96
N GLN A 17 9.11 5.44 -5.69
CA GLN A 17 8.25 6.41 -5.02
C GLN A 17 8.90 7.79 -4.93
N THR A 18 10.21 7.86 -4.62
CA THR A 18 10.94 9.13 -4.50
C THR A 18 11.32 9.76 -5.83
N THR A 19 11.44 8.97 -6.89
CA THR A 19 11.85 9.45 -8.24
C THR A 19 10.63 9.57 -9.15
N VAL A 20 10.09 8.45 -9.59
CA VAL A 20 8.96 8.39 -10.54
C VAL A 20 7.66 8.88 -9.88
N GLY A 21 7.46 8.58 -8.61
CA GLY A 21 6.32 9.08 -7.85
C GLY A 21 6.22 10.59 -7.91
N LYS A 22 7.34 11.31 -7.74
CA LYS A 22 7.39 12.78 -7.84
C LYS A 22 7.08 13.30 -9.25
N LEU A 23 7.48 12.58 -10.30
CA LEU A 23 7.17 12.95 -11.68
C LEU A 23 5.68 12.77 -12.01
N LEU A 24 5.01 11.85 -11.33
CA LEU A 24 3.58 11.55 -11.49
C LEU A 24 2.70 12.33 -10.51
N THR A 25 3.25 13.31 -9.78
CA THR A 25 2.47 14.17 -8.91
C THR A 25 1.84 15.31 -9.69
N PHE A 26 0.55 15.56 -9.40
CA PHE A 26 -0.20 16.67 -9.94
C PHE A 26 -0.60 17.60 -8.79
N ALA A 27 -0.44 18.90 -8.99
CA ALA A 27 -0.88 19.91 -8.04
C ALA A 27 -2.24 20.47 -8.50
N PHE A 28 -3.26 20.32 -7.66
CA PHE A 28 -4.57 20.90 -7.88
C PHE A 28 -4.85 21.96 -6.81
N GLU A 29 -5.32 23.13 -7.20
CA GLU A 29 -5.62 24.24 -6.27
C GLU A 29 -6.64 23.86 -5.19
N SER A 30 -7.59 22.97 -5.51
CA SER A 30 -8.68 22.59 -4.59
C SER A 30 -8.34 21.42 -3.66
N VAL A 31 -7.34 20.58 -3.99
CA VAL A 31 -7.06 19.31 -3.30
C VAL A 31 -5.60 19.20 -2.84
N GLY A 32 -4.73 20.08 -3.36
CA GLY A 32 -3.30 20.04 -3.09
C GLY A 32 -2.53 19.10 -4.02
N VAL A 33 -1.37 18.63 -3.57
CA VAL A 33 -0.48 17.76 -4.35
C VAL A 33 -0.94 16.31 -4.22
N ILE A 34 -1.22 15.67 -5.36
CA ILE A 34 -1.68 14.27 -5.43
C ILE A 34 -0.63 13.47 -6.20
N GLY A 35 -0.16 12.37 -5.65
CA GLY A 35 0.75 11.43 -6.29
C GLY A 35 0.29 9.98 -6.08
N PRO A 36 0.79 9.03 -6.88
CA PRO A 36 0.46 7.63 -6.71
C PRO A 36 1.18 7.05 -5.49
N ASP A 37 0.49 6.21 -4.74
CA ASP A 37 1.11 5.41 -3.68
C ASP A 37 1.52 4.03 -4.22
N LEU A 38 2.78 3.92 -4.65
CA LEU A 38 3.33 2.66 -5.18
C LEU A 38 3.46 1.60 -4.10
N SER A 39 3.68 2.01 -2.85
CA SER A 39 3.75 1.09 -1.70
C SER A 39 2.40 0.44 -1.44
N ALA A 40 1.31 1.20 -1.57
CA ALA A 40 -0.06 0.68 -1.46
C ALA A 40 -0.36 -0.35 -2.56
N ILE A 41 0.08 -0.11 -3.79
CA ILE A 41 -0.07 -1.06 -4.90
C ILE A 41 0.59 -2.40 -4.57
N VAL A 42 1.82 -2.36 -4.02
CA VAL A 42 2.54 -3.58 -3.60
C VAL A 42 1.84 -4.25 -2.42
N ALA A 43 1.39 -3.50 -1.41
CA ALA A 43 0.69 -4.05 -0.25
C ALA A 43 -0.59 -4.78 -0.65
N VAL A 44 -1.40 -4.18 -1.52
CA VAL A 44 -2.64 -4.80 -2.04
C VAL A 44 -2.33 -6.02 -2.90
N PHE A 45 -1.29 -5.95 -3.76
CA PHE A 45 -0.84 -7.10 -4.54
C PHE A 45 -0.48 -8.29 -3.65
N LEU A 46 0.30 -8.06 -2.58
CA LEU A 46 0.66 -9.10 -1.62
C LEU A 46 -0.56 -9.66 -0.89
N ALA A 47 -1.50 -8.80 -0.47
CA ALA A 47 -2.75 -9.22 0.16
C ALA A 47 -3.58 -10.15 -0.74
N LEU A 48 -3.54 -9.95 -2.05
CA LEU A 48 -4.26 -10.76 -3.02
C LEU A 48 -3.55 -12.08 -3.35
N ARG A 49 -2.22 -12.11 -3.33
CA ARG A 49 -1.42 -13.25 -3.84
C ARG A 49 -0.84 -14.15 -2.74
N VAL A 50 -0.46 -13.58 -1.61
CA VAL A 50 0.11 -14.34 -0.50
C VAL A 50 -1.02 -15.03 0.30
N ARG A 51 -0.81 -16.27 0.70
CA ARG A 51 -1.81 -17.08 1.39
C ARG A 51 -1.84 -16.83 2.90
N GLU A 52 -0.69 -16.60 3.48
CA GLU A 52 -0.52 -16.47 4.93
C GLU A 52 -0.69 -15.02 5.36
N LEU A 53 -1.65 -14.76 6.24
CA LEU A 53 -1.92 -13.42 6.76
C LEU A 53 -0.68 -12.83 7.45
N ASN A 54 0.04 -13.64 8.22
CA ASN A 54 1.22 -13.18 8.96
C ASN A 54 2.30 -12.62 8.03
N ASP A 55 2.58 -13.30 6.91
CA ASP A 55 3.54 -12.82 5.92
C ASP A 55 3.11 -11.47 5.33
N VAL A 56 1.81 -11.33 5.04
CA VAL A 56 1.25 -10.10 4.46
C VAL A 56 1.27 -8.94 5.45
N VAL A 57 0.96 -9.22 6.72
CA VAL A 57 0.99 -8.22 7.80
C VAL A 57 2.40 -7.70 8.03
N ILE A 58 3.40 -8.60 8.12
CA ILE A 58 4.81 -8.19 8.27
C ILE A 58 5.27 -7.38 7.06
N ALA A 59 4.90 -7.80 5.85
CA ALA A 59 5.24 -7.06 4.63
C ALA A 59 4.60 -5.67 4.61
N ALA A 60 3.35 -5.54 5.00
CA ALA A 60 2.65 -4.26 5.10
C ALA A 60 3.27 -3.35 6.16
N TRP A 61 3.68 -3.91 7.30
CA TRP A 61 4.38 -3.17 8.35
C TRP A 61 5.70 -2.58 7.84
N VAL A 62 6.51 -3.38 7.12
CA VAL A 62 7.77 -2.93 6.51
C VAL A 62 7.53 -1.85 5.47
N LEU A 63 6.51 -2.00 4.59
CA LEU A 63 6.15 -1.00 3.59
C LEU A 63 5.70 0.31 4.24
N GLY A 64 4.85 0.24 5.26
CA GLY A 64 4.39 1.40 6.01
C GLY A 64 5.53 2.14 6.73
N LEU A 65 6.49 1.39 7.33
CA LEU A 65 7.71 1.98 7.88
C LEU A 65 8.53 2.69 6.81
N GLY A 66 8.66 2.11 5.63
CA GLY A 66 9.37 2.75 4.53
C GLY A 66 8.72 4.07 4.11
N VAL A 67 7.40 4.14 4.11
CA VAL A 67 6.65 5.38 3.82
C VAL A 67 6.85 6.41 4.93
N ASP A 68 6.76 6.00 6.21
CA ASP A 68 7.01 6.88 7.35
C ASP A 68 8.42 7.49 7.31
N LEU A 69 9.45 6.65 7.05
CA LEU A 69 10.84 7.10 6.96
C LEU A 69 11.07 8.00 5.73
N GLY A 70 10.40 7.72 4.61
CA GLY A 70 10.48 8.53 3.40
C GLY A 70 9.84 9.90 3.52
N SER A 71 8.82 10.03 4.38
CA SER A 71 8.15 11.30 4.68
C SER A 71 8.81 12.11 5.79
N ALA A 72 9.63 11.48 6.62
CA ALA A 72 10.31 12.14 7.76
C ALA A 72 11.43 13.12 7.36
N GLY A 73 11.74 13.28 6.08
CA GLY A 73 12.85 14.13 5.59
C GLY A 73 12.54 15.61 5.41
N GLY A 74 11.37 16.09 5.78
CA GLY A 74 11.02 17.53 5.73
C GLY A 74 11.71 18.31 6.87
N ALA A 75 12.58 19.24 6.51
CA ALA A 75 13.30 20.06 7.50
C ALA A 75 12.30 20.83 8.39
N GLY A 76 12.27 20.49 9.68
CA GLY A 76 11.54 21.22 10.70
C GLY A 76 10.23 20.60 11.20
N GLU A 77 9.71 19.56 10.58
CA GLU A 77 8.53 18.87 11.08
C GLU A 77 8.91 17.58 11.81
N MET A 78 8.61 17.53 13.13
CA MET A 78 8.69 16.28 13.88
C MET A 78 7.57 15.33 13.39
N THR A 79 7.81 14.55 12.37
CA THR A 79 6.90 13.48 11.98
C THR A 79 7.03 12.30 12.95
N VAL A 80 5.91 11.91 13.55
CA VAL A 80 5.88 10.70 14.38
C VAL A 80 5.99 9.50 13.45
N VAL A 81 7.09 8.75 13.55
CA VAL A 81 7.29 7.49 12.82
C VAL A 81 6.45 6.39 13.47
N GLY A 82 5.71 5.65 12.68
CA GLY A 82 4.92 4.50 13.16
C GLY A 82 3.44 4.50 12.80
N PRO A 83 2.73 5.65 12.76
CA PRO A 83 1.30 5.64 12.46
C PRO A 83 0.96 5.06 11.09
N MET A 84 1.79 5.29 10.07
CA MET A 84 1.57 4.74 8.74
C MET A 84 1.80 3.24 8.69
N SER A 85 2.76 2.73 9.47
CA SER A 85 2.99 1.29 9.61
C SER A 85 1.76 0.57 10.16
N LEU A 86 1.16 1.12 11.24
CA LEU A 86 -0.07 0.58 11.82
C LEU A 86 -1.25 0.69 10.86
N ALA A 87 -1.38 1.83 10.18
CA ALA A 87 -2.42 2.05 9.18
C ALA A 87 -2.35 1.03 8.03
N TYR A 88 -1.15 0.74 7.53
CA TYR A 88 -0.92 -0.28 6.50
C TYR A 88 -1.29 -1.69 6.98
N VAL A 89 -0.93 -2.04 8.22
CA VAL A 89 -1.29 -3.33 8.81
C VAL A 89 -2.81 -3.48 8.91
N LEU A 90 -3.52 -2.48 9.40
CA LEU A 90 -4.98 -2.51 9.51
C LEU A 90 -5.64 -2.58 8.12
N ALA A 91 -5.19 -1.75 7.18
CA ALA A 91 -5.73 -1.72 5.83
C ALA A 91 -5.49 -3.06 5.10
N VAL A 92 -4.28 -3.65 5.22
CA VAL A 92 -3.97 -4.93 4.60
C VAL A 92 -4.78 -6.06 5.20
N ALA A 93 -4.99 -6.07 6.52
CA ALA A 93 -5.80 -7.09 7.18
C ALA A 93 -7.27 -7.03 6.72
N ALA A 94 -7.81 -5.82 6.52
CA ALA A 94 -9.14 -5.63 5.96
C ALA A 94 -9.25 -6.15 4.53
N VAL A 95 -8.32 -5.75 3.64
CA VAL A 95 -8.28 -6.22 2.25
C VAL A 95 -8.08 -7.72 2.16
N PHE A 96 -7.23 -8.30 3.01
CA PHE A 96 -7.01 -9.74 3.07
C PHE A 96 -8.28 -10.51 3.39
N ARG A 97 -9.12 -10.01 4.31
CA ARG A 97 -10.42 -10.61 4.63
C ARG A 97 -11.45 -10.43 3.52
N MET A 98 -11.45 -9.24 2.89
CA MET A 98 -12.37 -8.94 1.79
C MET A 98 -12.07 -9.74 0.52
N ARG A 99 -10.82 -10.15 0.28
CA ARG A 99 -10.43 -10.87 -0.93
C ARG A 99 -11.18 -12.18 -1.19
N GLU A 100 -11.74 -12.79 -0.14
CA GLU A 100 -12.51 -14.03 -0.26
C GLU A 100 -13.89 -13.79 -0.86
N ALA A 101 -14.45 -12.59 -0.65
CA ALA A 101 -15.74 -12.18 -1.19
C ALA A 101 -15.66 -11.67 -2.65
N PHE A 102 -14.46 -11.38 -3.14
CA PHE A 102 -14.26 -10.78 -4.45
C PHE A 102 -13.45 -11.66 -5.41
N PHE A 103 -13.79 -11.61 -6.70
CA PHE A 103 -13.04 -12.28 -7.77
C PHE A 103 -11.68 -11.57 -7.98
N ARG A 104 -10.58 -12.20 -7.58
CA ARG A 104 -9.22 -11.64 -7.56
C ARG A 104 -8.70 -11.18 -8.92
N ASP A 105 -9.16 -11.79 -10.00
CA ASP A 105 -8.61 -11.59 -11.35
C ASP A 105 -9.32 -10.47 -12.13
N ARG A 106 -10.37 -9.87 -11.56
CA ARG A 106 -11.08 -8.78 -12.22
C ARG A 106 -10.40 -7.44 -11.95
N ILE A 107 -10.14 -6.68 -13.02
CA ILE A 107 -9.51 -5.35 -12.98
C ILE A 107 -10.26 -4.40 -12.02
N MET A 108 -11.59 -4.39 -12.07
CA MET A 108 -12.43 -3.58 -11.19
C MET A 108 -12.24 -3.93 -9.71
N THR A 109 -12.13 -5.21 -9.39
CA THR A 109 -11.89 -5.67 -8.01
C THR A 109 -10.55 -5.17 -7.49
N GLN A 110 -9.51 -5.24 -8.30
CA GLN A 110 -8.16 -4.76 -7.94
C GLN A 110 -8.18 -3.25 -7.66
N ALA A 111 -8.85 -2.47 -8.51
CA ALA A 111 -8.98 -1.02 -8.33
C ALA A 111 -9.78 -0.66 -7.07
N ILE A 112 -10.90 -1.33 -6.82
CA ILE A 112 -11.73 -1.11 -5.63
C ILE A 112 -10.97 -1.47 -4.35
N LEU A 113 -10.28 -2.61 -4.32
CA LEU A 113 -9.51 -3.03 -3.16
C LEU A 113 -8.33 -2.08 -2.88
N ALA A 114 -7.68 -1.55 -3.92
CA ALA A 114 -6.64 -0.54 -3.76
C ALA A 114 -7.23 0.78 -3.23
N LEU A 115 -8.38 1.20 -3.73
CA LEU A 115 -9.09 2.38 -3.24
C LEU A 115 -9.46 2.22 -1.76
N VAL A 116 -10.05 1.09 -1.38
CA VAL A 116 -10.41 0.78 0.02
C VAL A 116 -9.16 0.76 0.89
N PHE A 117 -8.08 0.11 0.43
CA PHE A 117 -6.81 0.10 1.13
C PHE A 117 -6.29 1.51 1.41
N CYS A 118 -6.19 2.34 0.38
CA CYS A 118 -5.69 3.71 0.51
C CYS A 118 -6.57 4.57 1.42
N LEU A 119 -7.90 4.47 1.29
CA LEU A 119 -8.81 5.18 2.18
C LEU A 119 -8.63 4.78 3.64
N LEU A 120 -8.50 3.48 3.92
CA LEU A 120 -8.25 2.99 5.28
C LEU A 120 -6.88 3.41 5.78
N ALA A 121 -5.82 3.25 4.97
CA ALA A 121 -4.47 3.57 5.37
C ALA A 121 -4.29 5.08 5.64
N HIS A 122 -4.64 5.91 4.66
CA HIS A 122 -4.49 7.36 4.81
C HIS A 122 -5.53 7.95 5.77
N GLY A 123 -6.75 7.42 5.83
CA GLY A 123 -7.76 7.84 6.81
C GLY A 123 -7.32 7.56 8.25
N THR A 124 -6.80 6.36 8.52
CA THR A 124 -6.26 6.04 9.86
C THR A 124 -5.02 6.86 10.19
N TRP A 125 -4.14 7.11 9.21
CA TRP A 125 -2.97 7.96 9.40
C TRP A 125 -3.36 9.39 9.75
N VAL A 126 -4.27 10.03 8.99
CA VAL A 126 -4.76 11.39 9.26
C VAL A 126 -5.41 11.47 10.64
N THR A 127 -6.23 10.47 10.99
CA THR A 127 -6.88 10.41 12.31
C THR A 127 -5.85 10.25 13.43
N ALA A 128 -4.85 9.39 13.25
CA ALA A 128 -3.79 9.20 14.24
C ALA A 128 -2.95 10.48 14.45
N GLN A 129 -2.62 11.18 13.38
CA GLN A 129 -1.90 12.47 13.46
C GLN A 129 -2.72 13.53 14.20
N SER A 130 -4.03 13.61 13.95
CA SER A 130 -4.91 14.57 14.64
C SER A 130 -5.07 14.23 16.13
N LEU A 131 -5.08 12.94 16.51
CA LEU A 131 -5.21 12.49 17.89
C LEU A 131 -3.90 12.60 18.69
N LEU A 132 -2.75 12.38 18.05
CA LEU A 132 -1.42 12.48 18.68
C LEU A 132 -0.97 13.92 18.92
N GLY A 133 -1.83 14.89 18.63
CA GLY A 133 -1.75 16.21 19.25
C GLY A 133 -0.72 17.13 18.64
N ARG A 134 -0.67 17.28 17.35
CA ARG A 134 -0.21 18.57 16.82
C ARG A 134 -1.38 19.52 16.82
N ALA A 135 -1.40 20.35 17.87
CA ALA A 135 -2.40 21.37 18.15
C ALA A 135 -2.59 22.43 17.04
N ASP A 136 -1.81 22.35 15.96
CA ASP A 136 -1.87 23.28 14.84
C ASP A 136 -2.74 22.80 13.67
N THR A 137 -3.19 21.54 13.64
CA THR A 137 -4.17 21.08 12.65
C THR A 137 -5.56 21.46 13.11
N SER A 138 -6.03 22.61 12.66
CA SER A 138 -7.43 23.01 12.89
C SER A 138 -8.37 22.00 12.23
N TRP A 139 -9.59 21.86 12.74
CA TRP A 139 -10.60 20.96 12.17
C TRP A 139 -10.92 21.31 10.70
N SER A 140 -10.65 22.54 10.23
CA SER A 140 -10.72 22.93 8.84
C SER A 140 -9.70 22.19 7.96
N ASP A 141 -8.50 21.95 8.47
CA ASP A 141 -7.44 21.31 7.74
C ASP A 141 -7.62 19.78 7.67
N TYR A 142 -8.28 19.19 8.69
CA TYR A 142 -8.64 17.77 8.68
C TYR A 142 -9.49 17.39 7.46
N GLY A 143 -10.51 18.19 7.16
CA GLY A 143 -11.38 17.99 6.00
C GLY A 143 -10.63 18.13 4.67
N ALA A 144 -9.69 19.06 4.59
CA ALA A 144 -8.84 19.24 3.40
C ALA A 144 -7.90 18.05 3.20
N THR A 145 -7.23 17.59 4.26
CA THR A 145 -6.32 16.44 4.25
C THR A 145 -7.07 15.14 3.90
N LEU A 146 -8.29 14.98 4.41
CA LEU A 146 -9.11 13.81 4.07
C LEU A 146 -9.54 13.80 2.59
N ARG A 147 -9.87 14.97 2.03
CA ARG A 147 -10.16 15.10 0.58
C ARG A 147 -8.94 14.78 -0.26
N GLN A 148 -7.75 15.22 0.15
CA GLN A 148 -6.49 14.88 -0.49
C GLN A 148 -6.23 13.37 -0.45
N ALA A 149 -6.43 12.73 0.72
CA ALA A 149 -6.31 11.29 0.88
C ALA A 149 -7.28 10.52 -0.02
N ALA A 150 -8.53 10.99 -0.16
CA ALA A 150 -9.51 10.38 -1.05
C ALA A 150 -9.12 10.51 -2.54
N ALA A 151 -8.61 11.65 -2.94
CA ALA A 151 -8.13 11.86 -4.30
C ALA A 151 -6.91 10.98 -4.63
N LEU A 152 -5.96 10.87 -3.68
CA LEU A 152 -4.82 9.96 -3.78
C LEU A 152 -5.29 8.50 -3.89
N ALA A 153 -6.28 8.09 -3.11
CA ALA A 153 -6.85 6.76 -3.15
C ALA A 153 -7.48 6.46 -4.53
N CYS A 154 -8.22 7.40 -5.10
CA CYS A 154 -8.78 7.26 -6.45
C CYS A 154 -7.67 7.14 -7.50
N TYR A 155 -6.64 7.99 -7.43
CA TYR A 155 -5.52 7.95 -8.37
C TYR A 155 -4.77 6.63 -8.30
N THR A 156 -4.42 6.16 -7.10
CA THR A 156 -3.76 4.88 -6.87
C THR A 156 -4.64 3.71 -7.32
N GLY A 157 -5.96 3.77 -7.07
CA GLY A 157 -6.91 2.77 -7.53
C GLY A 157 -6.96 2.63 -9.04
N VAL A 158 -6.89 3.73 -9.79
CA VAL A 158 -6.81 3.71 -11.26
C VAL A 158 -5.49 3.11 -11.76
N LEU A 159 -4.38 3.37 -11.08
CA LEU A 159 -3.07 2.83 -11.43
C LEU A 159 -2.88 1.37 -11.01
N MET A 160 -3.68 0.88 -10.05
CA MET A 160 -3.53 -0.48 -9.51
C MET A 160 -3.50 -1.58 -10.57
N PRO A 161 -4.38 -1.61 -11.60
CA PRO A 161 -4.36 -2.68 -12.60
C PRO A 161 -3.06 -2.73 -13.40
N LEU A 162 -2.46 -1.56 -13.66
CA LEU A 162 -1.18 -1.45 -14.35
C LEU A 162 -0.04 -1.98 -13.47
N GLY A 163 0.03 -1.49 -12.23
CA GLY A 163 1.01 -1.95 -11.24
C GLY A 163 0.88 -3.44 -10.95
N TYR A 164 -0.35 -3.95 -10.85
CA TYR A 164 -0.62 -5.38 -10.65
C TYR A 164 -0.05 -6.24 -11.78
N ARG A 165 -0.24 -5.82 -13.04
CA ARG A 165 0.32 -6.54 -14.21
C ARG A 165 1.84 -6.54 -14.22
N LEU A 166 2.47 -5.43 -13.82
CA LEU A 166 3.93 -5.34 -13.69
C LEU A 166 4.45 -6.27 -12.59
N LEU A 167 3.81 -6.25 -11.43
CA LEU A 167 4.17 -7.10 -10.29
C LEU A 167 3.98 -8.58 -10.59
N LEU A 168 2.98 -8.97 -11.38
CA LEU A 168 2.81 -10.36 -11.83
C LEU A 168 4.03 -10.88 -12.60
N LYS A 169 4.67 -10.04 -13.42
CA LYS A 169 5.88 -10.44 -14.15
C LYS A 169 7.06 -10.72 -13.20
N CYS A 170 7.10 -10.00 -12.09
CA CYS A 170 8.16 -10.12 -11.07
C CYS A 170 7.78 -11.06 -9.92
N GLU A 171 6.56 -11.60 -9.87
CA GLU A 171 6.02 -12.42 -8.78
C GLU A 171 6.95 -13.57 -8.36
N ARG A 172 7.62 -14.19 -9.32
CA ARG A 172 8.52 -15.35 -9.10
C ARG A 172 9.69 -15.02 -8.16
N TRP A 173 10.05 -13.75 -8.01
CA TRP A 173 11.21 -13.31 -7.24
C TRP A 173 10.91 -13.20 -5.75
N PHE A 174 9.66 -12.88 -5.37
CA PHE A 174 9.30 -12.59 -3.98
C PHE A 174 8.13 -13.43 -3.43
N VAL A 175 7.26 -13.97 -4.30
CA VAL A 175 6.24 -14.92 -3.87
C VAL A 175 6.77 -16.33 -4.07
N ALA A 176 6.76 -17.15 -3.00
CA ALA A 176 7.06 -18.57 -3.12
C ALA A 176 5.91 -19.26 -3.86
N VAL A 177 6.04 -19.41 -5.17
CA VAL A 177 5.09 -20.19 -5.97
C VAL A 177 5.21 -21.64 -5.52
N GLN A 178 4.16 -22.18 -4.90
CA GLN A 178 4.10 -23.60 -4.49
C GLN A 178 3.94 -24.50 -5.72
N ALA A 179 4.91 -24.51 -6.63
CA ALA A 179 4.96 -25.43 -7.76
C ALA A 179 5.17 -26.89 -7.35
N GLY A 180 5.47 -27.15 -6.06
CA GLY A 180 5.86 -28.49 -5.59
C GLY A 180 4.74 -29.43 -5.16
N ARG A 181 3.56 -28.93 -4.79
CA ARG A 181 2.49 -29.81 -4.26
C ARG A 181 1.63 -30.49 -5.33
N ALA A 182 1.47 -29.86 -6.48
CA ALA A 182 0.69 -30.46 -7.57
C ALA A 182 1.40 -31.68 -8.22
N ARG A 183 2.73 -31.77 -8.15
CA ARG A 183 3.49 -32.92 -8.69
C ARG A 183 3.48 -34.15 -7.80
N ARG A 184 3.43 -33.99 -6.46
CA ARG A 184 3.41 -35.15 -5.54
C ARG A 184 2.07 -35.89 -5.51
N GLY A 185 0.94 -35.21 -5.74
CA GLY A 185 -0.37 -35.84 -5.79
C GLY A 185 -0.62 -36.65 -7.08
N ARG A 186 0.20 -36.46 -8.12
CA ARG A 186 0.07 -37.21 -9.40
C ARG A 186 0.93 -38.49 -9.46
N MET A 187 1.89 -38.64 -8.55
CA MET A 187 2.73 -39.87 -8.47
C MET A 187 2.17 -40.93 -7.50
N MET A 188 1.07 -40.65 -6.81
CA MET A 188 0.42 -41.60 -5.89
C MET A 188 -0.97 -42.07 -6.38
N ARG A 189 -1.23 -41.98 -7.67
CA ARG A 189 -2.42 -42.61 -8.28
C ARG A 189 -2.00 -43.53 -9.39
#